data_a58f2ed18a9d15e95ccbaf3a1a47116d
#
_entry.id   a58f2ed18a9d15e95ccbaf3a1a47116d
#
_cell.length_a   1.000
_cell.length_b   1.000
_cell.length_c   1.000
_cell.angle_alpha   90.00
_cell.angle_beta   90.00
_cell.angle_gamma   90.00
#
_symmetry.space_group_name_H-M   'P 1'
#
loop_
_entity.id
_entity.type
_entity.pdbx_description
1 polymer ?
#
loop_
_entity_poly.entity_id
_entity_poly.type
_entity_poly.pdbx_seq_one_letter_code
_entity_poly.pdbx_strand_id
1 'polypeptide(L)'
;MDISRLSQTEKCNLAIELGERAAKYFDNDAIKSQVADALNLAKMWNESEDAGELLYDFLDNEEHGFTIYQENEEDKIKINAWNCVIDAIAFVSKMAYLESGIKYLPEPIEIVDDDIFDHMENALRLCRN
;
A
#
# COMPACT_ATOMS: atom_id res chain seq x y z
N MET A 1 -3.39 -8.24 -15.67
CA MET A 1 -4.71 -8.09 -14.99
C MET A 1 -5.41 -6.86 -15.56
N ASP A 2 -6.62 -7.03 -16.00
CA ASP A 2 -7.41 -5.90 -16.50
C ASP A 2 -8.33 -5.38 -15.39
N ILE A 3 -8.04 -4.20 -14.89
CA ILE A 3 -8.81 -3.57 -13.81
C ILE A 3 -9.62 -2.37 -14.31
N SER A 4 -9.64 -2.14 -15.63
CA SER A 4 -10.28 -0.94 -16.19
C SER A 4 -11.78 -0.85 -15.90
N ARG A 5 -12.43 -1.98 -15.66
CA ARG A 5 -13.88 -2.04 -15.37
C ARG A 5 -14.23 -2.00 -13.90
N LEU A 6 -13.22 -2.03 -13.02
CA LEU A 6 -13.46 -1.99 -11.60
C LEU A 6 -13.77 -0.56 -11.15
N SER A 7 -14.69 -0.44 -10.18
CA SER A 7 -14.94 0.83 -9.50
C SER A 7 -13.75 1.19 -8.61
N GLN A 8 -13.70 2.43 -8.12
CA GLN A 8 -12.67 2.83 -7.17
C GLN A 8 -12.69 1.97 -5.91
N THR A 9 -13.87 1.66 -5.40
CA THR A 9 -14.02 0.78 -4.23
C THR A 9 -13.47 -0.61 -4.51
N GLU A 10 -13.79 -1.17 -5.66
CA GLU A 10 -13.29 -2.48 -6.05
C GLU A 10 -11.77 -2.49 -6.22
N LYS A 11 -11.21 -1.41 -6.79
CA LYS A 11 -9.75 -1.27 -6.91
C LYS A 11 -9.08 -1.19 -5.53
N CYS A 12 -9.65 -0.42 -4.60
CA CYS A 12 -9.13 -0.36 -3.24
C CYS A 12 -9.17 -1.72 -2.57
N ASN A 13 -10.28 -2.45 -2.70
CA ASN A 13 -10.40 -3.79 -2.14
C ASN A 13 -9.37 -4.74 -2.72
N LEU A 14 -9.11 -4.66 -4.03
CA LEU A 14 -8.09 -5.48 -4.68
C LEU A 14 -6.69 -5.13 -4.17
N ALA A 15 -6.37 -3.83 -4.06
CA ALA A 15 -5.07 -3.40 -3.54
C ALA A 15 -4.85 -3.92 -2.12
N ILE A 16 -5.86 -3.82 -1.26
CA ILE A 16 -5.79 -4.33 0.12
C ILE A 16 -5.57 -5.84 0.12
N GLU A 17 -6.29 -6.58 -0.71
CA GLU A 17 -6.14 -8.03 -0.82
C GLU A 17 -4.71 -8.42 -1.21
N LEU A 18 -4.14 -7.74 -2.21
CA LEU A 18 -2.78 -8.00 -2.65
C LEU A 18 -1.78 -7.66 -1.54
N GLY A 19 -2.00 -6.56 -0.82
CA GLY A 19 -1.18 -6.19 0.33
C GLY A 19 -1.25 -7.23 1.44
N GLU A 20 -2.44 -7.76 1.72
CA GLU A 20 -2.62 -8.81 2.72
C GLU A 20 -1.88 -10.11 2.34
N ARG A 21 -1.88 -10.46 1.06
CA ARG A 21 -1.11 -11.62 0.57
C ARG A 21 0.38 -11.41 0.77
N ALA A 22 0.87 -10.22 0.47
CA ALA A 22 2.29 -9.90 0.66
C ALA A 22 2.70 -9.90 2.13
N ALA A 23 1.81 -9.45 3.01
CA ALA A 23 2.08 -9.37 4.45
C ALA A 23 2.43 -10.72 5.07
N LYS A 24 2.00 -11.82 4.47
CA LYS A 24 2.29 -13.17 4.97
C LYS A 24 3.76 -13.55 4.89
N TYR A 25 4.55 -12.83 4.09
CA TYR A 25 5.97 -13.12 3.93
C TYR A 25 6.86 -12.48 5.01
N PHE A 26 6.30 -11.59 5.83
CA PHE A 26 7.04 -11.03 6.96
C PHE A 26 7.01 -12.00 8.15
N ASP A 27 8.12 -12.06 8.87
CA ASP A 27 8.26 -12.95 10.04
C ASP A 27 8.50 -12.19 11.35
N ASN A 28 8.73 -10.88 11.29
CA ASN A 28 8.90 -10.04 12.47
C ASN A 28 7.52 -9.58 12.97
N ASP A 29 7.21 -9.90 14.23
CA ASP A 29 5.89 -9.62 14.81
C ASP A 29 5.55 -8.13 14.86
N ALA A 30 6.52 -7.27 15.14
CA ALA A 30 6.31 -5.82 15.18
C ALA A 30 5.97 -5.27 13.78
N ILE A 31 6.68 -5.75 12.76
CA ILE A 31 6.42 -5.36 11.37
C ILE A 31 5.05 -5.88 10.92
N LYS A 32 4.74 -7.14 11.22
CA LYS A 32 3.43 -7.70 10.88
C LYS A 32 2.29 -6.90 11.50
N SER A 33 2.46 -6.46 12.74
CA SER A 33 1.47 -5.64 13.43
C SER A 33 1.30 -4.27 12.76
N GLN A 34 2.40 -3.60 12.40
CA GLN A 34 2.33 -2.31 11.72
C GLN A 34 1.67 -2.42 10.35
N VAL A 35 2.01 -3.46 9.58
CA VAL A 35 1.41 -3.70 8.27
C VAL A 35 -0.09 -3.98 8.41
N ALA A 36 -0.47 -4.78 9.41
CA ALA A 36 -1.89 -5.05 9.68
C ALA A 36 -2.64 -3.77 10.04
N ASP A 37 -2.04 -2.89 10.86
CA ASP A 37 -2.65 -1.62 11.22
C ASP A 37 -2.89 -0.75 9.98
N ALA A 38 -1.90 -0.67 9.08
CA ALA A 38 -2.03 0.10 7.85
C ALA A 38 -3.13 -0.47 6.94
N LEU A 39 -3.17 -1.78 6.76
CA LEU A 39 -4.19 -2.41 5.93
C LEU A 39 -5.59 -2.29 6.53
N ASN A 40 -5.71 -2.36 7.86
CA ASN A 40 -6.98 -2.14 8.53
C ASN A 40 -7.47 -0.69 8.36
N LEU A 41 -6.56 0.28 8.45
CA LEU A 41 -6.89 1.67 8.17
C LEU A 41 -7.30 1.84 6.70
N ALA A 42 -6.62 1.16 5.78
CA ALA A 42 -6.95 1.21 4.36
C ALA A 42 -8.39 0.75 4.09
N LYS A 43 -8.89 -0.24 4.84
CA LYS A 43 -10.28 -0.71 4.71
C LYS A 43 -11.30 0.37 5.02
N MET A 44 -10.91 1.42 5.75
CA MET A 44 -11.77 2.54 6.13
C MET A 44 -11.44 3.81 5.35
N TRP A 45 -10.87 3.67 4.15
CA TRP A 45 -10.32 4.78 3.37
C TRP A 45 -11.30 5.91 3.06
N ASN A 46 -12.58 5.62 2.97
CA ASN A 46 -13.61 6.62 2.64
C ASN A 46 -14.47 7.02 3.85
N GLU A 47 -14.07 6.64 5.06
CA GLU A 47 -14.84 6.93 6.28
C GLU A 47 -14.31 8.13 7.06
N SER A 48 -13.13 8.66 6.70
CA SER A 48 -12.50 9.76 7.41
C SER A 48 -11.80 10.69 6.41
N GLU A 49 -11.89 12.00 6.67
CA GLU A 49 -11.27 13.01 5.80
C GLU A 49 -9.74 12.95 5.82
N ASP A 50 -9.15 12.44 6.91
CA ASP A 50 -7.70 12.38 7.06
C ASP A 50 -7.10 11.00 6.76
N ALA A 51 -7.90 10.07 6.25
CA ALA A 51 -7.43 8.71 5.95
C ALA A 51 -6.24 8.71 4.98
N GLY A 52 -6.28 9.57 3.94
CA GLY A 52 -5.19 9.66 2.98
C GLY A 52 -3.87 10.03 3.63
N GLU A 53 -3.89 11.06 4.48
CA GLU A 53 -2.70 11.53 5.19
C GLU A 53 -2.19 10.48 6.19
N LEU A 54 -3.09 9.85 6.93
CA LEU A 54 -2.71 8.81 7.90
C LEU A 54 -2.09 7.60 7.20
N LEU A 55 -2.65 7.19 6.05
CA LEU A 55 -2.07 6.11 5.25
C LEU A 55 -0.69 6.49 4.72
N TYR A 56 -0.54 7.72 4.22
CA TYR A 56 0.75 8.19 3.74
C TYR A 56 1.80 8.20 4.84
N ASP A 57 1.42 8.52 6.08
CA ASP A 57 2.35 8.50 7.21
C ASP A 57 2.95 7.11 7.45
N PHE A 58 2.19 6.04 7.22
CA PHE A 58 2.75 4.68 7.29
C PHE A 58 3.91 4.48 6.30
N LEU A 59 3.88 5.15 5.16
CA LEU A 59 4.93 5.04 4.14
C LEU A 59 6.13 5.94 4.43
N ASP A 60 5.87 7.17 4.86
CA ASP A 60 6.85 8.26 4.86
C ASP A 60 7.38 8.63 6.25
N ASN A 61 6.90 8.01 7.32
CA ASN A 61 7.37 8.32 8.68
C ASN A 61 8.89 8.18 8.76
N GLU A 62 9.55 9.18 9.33
CA GLU A 62 11.01 9.24 9.37
C GLU A 62 11.66 8.12 10.18
N GLU A 63 10.95 7.59 11.17
CA GLU A 63 11.48 6.55 12.06
C GLU A 63 10.96 5.16 11.74
N HIS A 64 9.69 5.06 11.36
CA HIS A 64 8.97 3.78 11.23
C HIS A 64 8.25 3.61 9.89
N GLY A 65 8.57 4.46 8.91
CA GLY A 65 7.95 4.37 7.59
C GLY A 65 8.32 3.08 6.85
N PHE A 66 7.38 2.57 6.09
CA PHE A 66 7.59 1.33 5.32
C PHE A 66 8.72 1.46 4.31
N THR A 67 8.93 2.66 3.75
CA THR A 67 10.04 2.90 2.82
C THR A 67 11.40 2.73 3.49
N ILE A 68 11.52 3.08 4.78
CA ILE A 68 12.75 2.88 5.53
C ILE A 68 13.02 1.38 5.73
N TYR A 69 12.00 0.62 6.10
CA TYR A 69 12.14 -0.83 6.24
C TYR A 69 12.53 -1.49 4.91
N GLN A 70 11.91 -1.04 3.81
CA GLN A 70 12.23 -1.55 2.48
C GLN A 70 13.70 -1.29 2.10
N GLU A 71 14.18 -0.06 2.34
CA GLU A 71 15.54 0.34 2.00
C GLU A 71 16.59 -0.45 2.77
N ASN A 72 16.27 -0.87 3.99
CA ASN A 72 17.18 -1.60 4.86
C ASN A 72 17.03 -3.12 4.77
N GLU A 73 16.08 -3.61 4.00
CA GLU A 73 15.83 -5.05 3.86
C GLU A 73 16.82 -5.69 2.89
N GLU A 74 17.39 -6.81 3.28
CA GLU A 74 18.35 -7.56 2.45
C GLU A 74 17.74 -8.82 1.82
N ASP A 75 16.70 -9.37 2.41
CA ASP A 75 16.04 -10.58 1.91
C ASP A 75 15.16 -10.21 0.70
N LYS A 76 15.45 -10.82 -0.45
CA LYS A 76 14.75 -10.52 -1.71
C LYS A 76 13.26 -10.78 -1.64
N ILE A 77 12.83 -11.80 -0.92
CA ILE A 77 11.41 -12.12 -0.76
C ILE A 77 10.73 -10.98 0.00
N LYS A 78 11.33 -10.54 1.11
CA LYS A 78 10.78 -9.45 1.92
C LYS A 78 10.82 -8.10 1.20
N ILE A 79 11.86 -7.85 0.40
CA ILE A 79 11.90 -6.64 -0.43
C ILE A 79 10.69 -6.60 -1.36
N ASN A 80 10.37 -7.71 -2.00
CA ASN A 80 9.21 -7.77 -2.89
C ASN A 80 7.89 -7.69 -2.12
N ALA A 81 7.84 -8.25 -0.91
CA ALA A 81 6.67 -8.10 -0.05
C ALA A 81 6.46 -6.63 0.31
N TRP A 82 7.52 -5.88 0.65
CA TRP A 82 7.44 -4.44 0.89
C TRP A 82 6.98 -3.68 -0.35
N ASN A 83 7.50 -4.03 -1.52
CA ASN A 83 7.07 -3.38 -2.77
C ASN A 83 5.55 -3.48 -2.93
N CYS A 84 4.99 -4.66 -2.69
CA CYS A 84 3.56 -4.87 -2.82
C CYS A 84 2.76 -4.11 -1.75
N VAL A 85 3.17 -4.18 -0.48
CA VAL A 85 2.47 -3.51 0.61
C VAL A 85 2.52 -1.99 0.43
N ILE A 86 3.68 -1.43 0.10
CA ILE A 86 3.85 0.00 -0.12
C ILE A 86 2.94 0.47 -1.27
N ASP A 87 2.93 -0.26 -2.37
CA ASP A 87 2.08 0.06 -3.51
C ASP A 87 0.59 0.04 -3.14
N ALA A 88 0.18 -0.97 -2.36
CA ALA A 88 -1.21 -1.10 -1.92
C ALA A 88 -1.63 0.11 -1.07
N ILE A 89 -0.81 0.47 -0.07
CA ILE A 89 -1.11 1.61 0.80
C ILE A 89 -1.08 2.92 0.02
N ALA A 90 -0.12 3.09 -0.90
CA ALA A 90 -0.03 4.29 -1.72
C ALA A 90 -1.27 4.47 -2.60
N PHE A 91 -1.76 3.39 -3.20
CA PHE A 91 -2.97 3.46 -4.03
C PHE A 91 -4.19 3.86 -3.20
N VAL A 92 -4.40 3.21 -2.07
CA VAL A 92 -5.56 3.50 -1.21
C VAL A 92 -5.44 4.91 -0.62
N SER A 93 -4.23 5.35 -0.25
CA SER A 93 -3.99 6.72 0.20
C SER A 93 -4.45 7.74 -0.85
N LYS A 94 -4.09 7.51 -2.12
CA LYS A 94 -4.51 8.41 -3.21
C LYS A 94 -6.04 8.46 -3.33
N MET A 95 -6.69 7.30 -3.30
CA MET A 95 -8.15 7.25 -3.40
C MET A 95 -8.80 7.98 -2.23
N ALA A 96 -8.25 7.85 -1.03
CA ALA A 96 -8.75 8.55 0.15
C ALA A 96 -8.60 10.06 0.02
N TYR A 97 -7.46 10.55 -0.46
CA TYR A 97 -7.26 11.98 -0.71
C TYR A 97 -8.29 12.52 -1.72
N LEU A 98 -8.48 11.79 -2.82
CA LEU A 98 -9.43 12.21 -3.86
C LEU A 98 -10.86 12.23 -3.36
N GLU A 99 -11.25 11.23 -2.58
CA GLU A 99 -12.59 11.15 -2.00
C GLU A 99 -12.86 12.32 -1.05
N SER A 100 -11.85 12.78 -0.32
CA SER A 100 -11.95 13.92 0.60
C SER A 100 -11.87 15.27 -0.11
N GLY A 101 -11.69 15.29 -1.43
CA GLY A 101 -11.61 16.52 -2.22
C GLY A 101 -10.30 17.29 -2.08
N ILE A 102 -9.27 16.65 -1.58
CA ILE A 102 -7.95 17.27 -1.42
C ILE A 102 -7.28 17.42 -2.80
N LYS A 103 -6.84 18.62 -3.12
CA LYS A 103 -6.28 18.95 -4.44
C LYS A 103 -4.77 18.78 -4.52
N TYR A 104 -4.07 18.92 -3.40
CA TYR A 104 -2.61 18.87 -3.38
C TYR A 104 -2.17 17.63 -2.64
N LEU A 105 -1.77 16.61 -3.38
CA LEU A 105 -1.31 15.33 -2.84
C LEU A 105 0.21 15.35 -2.71
N PRO A 106 0.78 14.57 -1.76
CA PRO A 106 2.23 14.34 -1.76
C PRO A 106 2.67 13.81 -3.12
N GLU A 107 3.83 14.28 -3.60
CA GLU A 107 4.32 13.90 -4.93
C GLU A 107 4.35 12.39 -5.17
N PRO A 108 4.86 11.55 -4.23
CA PRO A 108 4.87 10.10 -4.45
C PRO A 108 3.47 9.49 -4.57
N ILE A 109 2.45 10.15 -4.01
CA ILE A 109 1.06 9.70 -4.11
C ILE A 109 0.43 10.20 -5.41
N GLU A 110 0.73 11.43 -5.80
CA GLU A 110 0.16 12.04 -7.00
C GLU A 110 0.45 11.23 -8.25
N ILE A 111 1.63 10.65 -8.36
CA ILE A 111 2.06 9.89 -9.54
C ILE A 111 1.50 8.47 -9.61
N VAL A 112 0.85 7.98 -8.56
CA VAL A 112 0.27 6.64 -8.54
C VAL A 112 -0.87 6.54 -9.54
N ASP A 113 -0.88 5.47 -10.33
CA ASP A 113 -1.96 5.18 -11.28
C ASP A 113 -2.26 3.67 -11.30
N ASP A 114 -3.12 3.24 -12.24
CA ASP A 114 -3.56 1.85 -12.32
C ASP A 114 -2.43 0.87 -12.68
N ASP A 115 -1.32 1.34 -13.22
CA ASP A 115 -0.17 0.48 -13.53
C ASP A 115 0.43 -0.14 -12.26
N ILE A 116 0.15 0.44 -11.09
CA ILE A 116 0.63 -0.08 -9.82
C ILE A 116 0.16 -1.52 -9.56
N PHE A 117 -1.00 -1.91 -10.12
CA PHE A 117 -1.52 -3.27 -9.94
C PHE A 117 -0.64 -4.31 -10.61
N ASP A 118 -0.07 -4.00 -11.78
CA ASP A 118 0.88 -4.89 -12.44
C ASP A 118 2.17 -5.01 -11.61
N HIS A 119 2.61 -3.93 -11.01
CA HIS A 119 3.76 -3.94 -10.10
C HIS A 119 3.51 -4.83 -8.89
N MET A 120 2.32 -4.72 -8.28
CA MET A 120 1.96 -5.54 -7.12
C MET A 120 1.90 -7.02 -7.46
N GLU A 121 1.28 -7.37 -8.59
CA GLU A 121 1.22 -8.76 -9.04
C GLU A 121 2.61 -9.33 -9.29
N ASN A 122 3.46 -8.56 -9.96
CA ASN A 122 4.84 -8.97 -10.22
C ASN A 122 5.62 -9.18 -8.92
N ALA A 123 5.47 -8.26 -7.97
CA ALA A 123 6.13 -8.38 -6.66
C ALA A 123 5.68 -9.65 -5.93
N LEU A 124 4.38 -9.94 -5.92
CA LEU A 124 3.86 -11.16 -5.31
C LEU A 124 4.39 -12.42 -5.98
N ARG A 125 4.48 -12.42 -7.31
CA ARG A 125 5.04 -13.55 -8.04
C ARG A 125 6.49 -13.80 -7.63
N LEU A 126 7.26 -12.73 -7.47
CA LEU A 126 8.66 -12.82 -7.05
C LEU A 126 8.81 -13.30 -5.60
N CYS A 127 7.83 -13.02 -4.73
CA CYS A 127 7.82 -13.57 -3.37
C CYS A 127 7.70 -15.09 -3.36
N ARG A 128 7.01 -15.67 -4.35
CA ARG A 128 6.77 -17.11 -4.43
C ARG A 128 7.91 -17.89 -5.09
N ASN A 129 8.85 -17.18 -5.65
CA ASN A 129 10.04 -17.78 -6.26
C ASN A 129 11.17 -17.89 -5.20
#